data_abe577312171a9dfb0cacb824001e33c
#
_entry.id   abe577312171a9dfb0cacb824001e33c
#
_cell.length_a   1.000
_cell.length_b   1.000
_cell.length_c   1.000
_cell.angle_alpha   90.00
_cell.angle_beta   90.00
_cell.angle_gamma   90.00
#
_symmetry.space_group_name_H-M   'P 1'
#
loop_
_entity.id
_entity.type
_entity.pdbx_description
1 polymer ?
#
loop_
_entity_poly.entity_id
_entity_poly.type
_entity_poly.pdbx_seq_one_letter_code
_entity_poly.pdbx_strand_id
1 'polypeptide(L)'
;MVESSLYKAFAKECERLGIAPGSKILLAVSGGIDSIVMATLFHCGGFKFSIAHVNFKLRGRDSTTDQRFVRKWAFEHKIQLFEKEVDTKKYAKSHGLSLEMAAREIRYNWFYELAESNKFKYIAVAHNADDNAETLLLNLVRGTGLKGLCGISENSNKIIRPLLFAQRSEIEAFAKKFKIAHREDKTNHENEFKRNKIRNQVLPLLKELNPSAIKTLNEDISHFKQAYAFEQENVAKALSEARKGGVPGLDFLGLRKKLLVDAINIEKICSLKKESATYALSSHLNNYGFSYDVAGEIVECAFDHLQKKSGKKSPTTKIFNSALDYVASVERGFIKIFKGEILSDAEDFKNAEYSILSEGEWVITFGKKECKEFDYKLVIKCNKKFEKLSGGLHLDADKLHYPLTLRAFRPGDYFSPFGLNGSKRVADFLGDKKVDTLIKPLVLVLCQTKKGGIAGPYEEIVCIPGVEIDNSVCITPQTTHFLSVNVITD
;
A
#
# COMPACT_ATOMS: atom_id res chain seq x y z
N MET A 1 43.32 8.20 11.07
CA MET A 1 42.14 8.02 10.22
C MET A 1 41.15 9.18 10.33
N VAL A 2 40.83 9.65 11.52
CA VAL A 2 39.84 10.73 11.76
C VAL A 2 40.21 12.07 11.10
N GLU A 3 41.47 12.33 10.84
CA GLU A 3 41.91 13.55 10.13
C GLU A 3 41.81 13.45 8.60
N SER A 4 41.42 12.32 8.03
CA SER A 4 41.26 12.17 6.59
C SER A 4 40.03 12.91 6.06
N SER A 5 40.09 13.33 4.80
CA SER A 5 38.96 13.99 4.11
C SER A 5 37.71 13.12 4.10
N LEU A 6 37.87 11.81 3.80
CA LEU A 6 36.73 10.87 3.76
C LEU A 6 36.09 10.73 5.13
N TYR A 7 36.85 10.66 6.23
CA TYR A 7 36.26 10.57 7.57
C TYR A 7 35.52 11.87 7.93
N LYS A 8 36.10 13.04 7.66
CA LYS A 8 35.44 14.33 7.93
C LYS A 8 34.12 14.47 7.17
N ALA A 9 34.10 14.05 5.91
CA ALA A 9 32.87 14.03 5.10
C ALA A 9 31.86 13.00 5.65
N PHE A 10 32.32 11.81 6.04
CA PHE A 10 31.48 10.80 6.67
C PHE A 10 30.86 11.27 8.00
N ALA A 11 31.63 11.95 8.85
CA ALA A 11 31.14 12.48 10.11
C ALA A 11 30.04 13.52 9.90
N LYS A 12 30.26 14.45 8.94
CA LYS A 12 29.25 15.45 8.52
C LYS A 12 27.99 14.78 7.98
N GLU A 13 28.16 13.70 7.21
CA GLU A 13 27.03 12.97 6.66
C GLU A 13 26.25 12.22 7.76
N CYS A 14 26.93 11.64 8.74
CA CYS A 14 26.27 11.05 9.91
C CYS A 14 25.44 12.07 10.69
N GLU A 15 25.97 13.27 10.89
CA GLU A 15 25.24 14.38 11.53
C GLU A 15 23.98 14.77 10.71
N ARG A 16 24.14 14.94 9.39
CA ARG A 16 23.03 15.24 8.46
C ARG A 16 21.94 14.18 8.46
N LEU A 17 22.30 12.90 8.59
CA LEU A 17 21.39 11.77 8.69
C LEU A 17 20.78 11.60 10.10
N GLY A 18 21.13 12.45 11.07
CA GLY A 18 20.65 12.39 12.46
C GLY A 18 21.19 11.21 13.25
N ILE A 19 22.37 10.72 12.88
CA ILE A 19 23.03 9.60 13.56
C ILE A 19 23.82 10.13 14.75
N ALA A 20 23.22 10.06 15.94
CA ALA A 20 23.92 10.42 17.17
C ALA A 20 24.92 9.32 17.60
N PRO A 21 26.05 9.66 18.28
CA PRO A 21 27.05 8.68 18.73
C PRO A 21 26.48 7.54 19.59
N GLY A 22 25.43 7.81 20.35
CA GLY A 22 24.74 6.82 21.20
C GLY A 22 23.70 5.95 20.50
N SER A 23 23.42 6.20 19.20
CA SER A 23 22.45 5.42 18.44
C SER A 23 22.92 3.97 18.26
N LYS A 24 22.02 2.99 18.45
CA LYS A 24 22.30 1.60 18.10
C LYS A 24 22.14 1.40 16.59
N ILE A 25 23.21 0.99 15.91
CA ILE A 25 23.28 0.85 14.46
C ILE A 25 23.61 -0.60 14.11
N LEU A 26 22.91 -1.14 13.11
CA LEU A 26 23.25 -2.43 12.50
C LEU A 26 23.97 -2.17 11.17
N LEU A 27 25.21 -2.58 11.03
CA LEU A 27 25.97 -2.44 9.78
C LEU A 27 25.84 -3.71 8.94
N ALA A 28 25.38 -3.57 7.71
CA ALA A 28 25.39 -4.64 6.71
C ALA A 28 26.80 -4.78 6.12
N VAL A 29 27.53 -5.82 6.50
CA VAL A 29 28.92 -6.02 6.09
C VAL A 29 29.06 -7.29 5.25
N SER A 30 29.42 -7.12 3.98
CA SER A 30 29.66 -8.23 3.04
C SER A 30 31.08 -8.77 3.09
N GLY A 31 32.04 -8.00 3.61
CA GLY A 31 33.48 -8.26 3.54
C GLY A 31 34.18 -7.50 2.42
N GLY A 32 33.44 -6.96 1.45
CA GLY A 32 33.97 -6.11 0.37
C GLY A 32 34.40 -4.73 0.91
N ILE A 33 35.26 -4.05 0.12
CA ILE A 33 35.94 -2.82 0.50
C ILE A 33 34.99 -1.74 1.03
N ASP A 34 33.84 -1.47 0.36
CA ASP A 34 32.91 -0.42 0.79
C ASP A 34 32.36 -0.70 2.18
N SER A 35 31.94 -1.96 2.42
CA SER A 35 31.36 -2.37 3.69
C SER A 35 32.35 -2.37 4.84
N ILE A 36 33.60 -2.75 4.56
CA ILE A 36 34.67 -2.76 5.57
C ILE A 36 35.17 -1.33 5.87
N VAL A 37 35.30 -0.48 4.83
CA VAL A 37 35.62 0.94 5.05
C VAL A 37 34.51 1.62 5.85
N MET A 38 33.24 1.37 5.54
CA MET A 38 32.11 1.87 6.33
C MET A 38 32.23 1.44 7.81
N ALA A 39 32.45 0.15 8.06
CA ALA A 39 32.61 -0.37 9.43
C ALA A 39 33.80 0.26 10.15
N THR A 40 34.92 0.47 9.45
CA THR A 40 36.13 1.12 9.98
C THR A 40 35.86 2.58 10.35
N LEU A 41 35.12 3.33 9.50
CA LEU A 41 34.77 4.73 9.77
C LEU A 41 33.86 4.86 11.00
N PHE A 42 32.84 3.99 11.13
CA PHE A 42 32.00 3.94 12.34
C PHE A 42 32.83 3.58 13.60
N HIS A 43 33.74 2.63 13.49
CA HIS A 43 34.60 2.25 14.60
C HIS A 43 35.51 3.39 15.03
N CYS A 44 36.21 4.04 14.09
CA CYS A 44 37.06 5.21 14.35
C CYS A 44 36.32 6.39 14.97
N GLY A 45 35.03 6.55 14.64
CA GLY A 45 34.16 7.59 15.18
C GLY A 45 33.57 7.27 16.56
N GLY A 46 33.88 6.11 17.13
CA GLY A 46 33.35 5.71 18.43
C GLY A 46 31.84 5.43 18.46
N PHE A 47 31.24 5.17 17.31
CA PHE A 47 29.81 4.83 17.23
C PHE A 47 29.53 3.44 17.82
N LYS A 48 28.36 3.29 18.44
CA LYS A 48 27.88 1.97 18.92
C LYS A 48 27.18 1.24 17.79
N PHE A 49 27.75 0.12 17.34
CA PHE A 49 27.16 -0.67 16.27
C PHE A 49 27.37 -2.18 16.46
N SER A 50 26.58 -2.94 15.75
CA SER A 50 26.77 -4.38 15.54
C SER A 50 26.81 -4.67 14.05
N ILE A 51 27.37 -5.82 13.66
CA ILE A 51 27.49 -6.23 12.25
C ILE A 51 26.47 -7.31 11.95
N ALA A 52 25.85 -7.23 10.77
CA ALA A 52 25.07 -8.31 10.15
C ALA A 52 25.76 -8.78 8.88
N HIS A 53 26.03 -10.09 8.79
CA HIS A 53 26.59 -10.74 7.60
C HIS A 53 25.71 -11.89 7.13
N VAL A 54 25.39 -11.92 5.83
CA VAL A 54 24.60 -13.00 5.19
C VAL A 54 25.51 -13.79 4.25
N ASN A 55 25.63 -15.09 4.50
CA ASN A 55 26.24 -16.04 3.58
C ASN A 55 25.14 -16.67 2.69
N PHE A 56 25.06 -16.23 1.46
CA PHE A 56 24.05 -16.67 0.47
C PHE A 56 24.36 -18.03 -0.15
N LYS A 57 25.49 -18.65 0.14
CA LYS A 57 25.97 -19.94 -0.44
C LYS A 57 26.00 -19.98 -1.96
N LEU A 58 26.09 -18.81 -2.61
CA LEU A 58 26.11 -18.72 -4.09
C LEU A 58 27.47 -19.04 -4.70
N ARG A 59 28.59 -18.82 -3.95
CA ARG A 59 29.96 -18.92 -4.42
C ARG A 59 30.76 -20.02 -3.73
N GLY A 60 30.11 -21.02 -3.14
CA GLY A 60 30.75 -22.16 -2.49
C GLY A 60 31.80 -21.75 -1.44
N ARG A 61 33.10 -22.13 -1.66
CA ARG A 61 34.19 -21.84 -0.73
C ARG A 61 34.47 -20.35 -0.53
N ASP A 62 34.27 -19.52 -1.55
CA ASP A 62 34.49 -18.06 -1.45
C ASP A 62 33.50 -17.41 -0.47
N SER A 63 32.22 -17.79 -0.51
CA SER A 63 31.21 -17.29 0.45
C SER A 63 31.58 -17.64 1.89
N THR A 64 32.14 -18.83 2.13
CA THR A 64 32.61 -19.24 3.47
C THR A 64 33.87 -18.47 3.90
N THR A 65 34.76 -18.15 2.95
CA THR A 65 35.95 -17.35 3.19
C THR A 65 35.62 -15.93 3.57
N ASP A 66 34.63 -15.32 2.88
CA ASP A 66 34.14 -13.98 3.20
C ASP A 66 33.52 -13.94 4.59
N GLN A 67 32.74 -14.93 4.96
CA GLN A 67 32.14 -15.05 6.30
C GLN A 67 33.23 -15.15 7.37
N ARG A 68 34.27 -15.99 7.16
CA ARG A 68 35.39 -16.10 8.09
C ARG A 68 36.17 -14.79 8.25
N PHE A 69 36.32 -14.06 7.14
CA PHE A 69 36.97 -12.74 7.14
C PHE A 69 36.19 -11.74 7.99
N VAL A 70 34.87 -11.62 7.78
CA VAL A 70 34.02 -10.71 8.56
C VAL A 70 33.99 -11.10 10.03
N ARG A 71 33.94 -12.40 10.35
CA ARG A 71 34.02 -12.91 11.72
C ARG A 71 35.32 -12.53 12.40
N LYS A 72 36.46 -12.70 11.72
CA LYS A 72 37.76 -12.29 12.19
C LYS A 72 37.83 -10.79 12.46
N TRP A 73 37.37 -9.98 11.52
CA TRP A 73 37.33 -8.52 11.65
C TRP A 73 36.47 -8.08 12.86
N ALA A 74 35.29 -8.64 13.03
CA ALA A 74 34.41 -8.33 14.16
C ALA A 74 35.05 -8.72 15.52
N PHE A 75 35.68 -9.87 15.55
CA PHE A 75 36.39 -10.36 16.76
C PHE A 75 37.56 -9.44 17.15
N GLU A 76 38.42 -9.07 16.21
CA GLU A 76 39.59 -8.18 16.44
C GLU A 76 39.18 -6.80 16.95
N HIS A 77 38.03 -6.31 16.51
CA HIS A 77 37.50 -4.99 16.93
C HIS A 77 36.48 -5.06 18.08
N LYS A 78 36.24 -6.24 18.65
CA LYS A 78 35.30 -6.51 19.76
C LYS A 78 33.88 -6.06 19.44
N ILE A 79 33.43 -6.26 18.21
CA ILE A 79 32.09 -5.88 17.69
C ILE A 79 31.20 -7.12 17.66
N GLN A 80 29.95 -6.95 18.12
CA GLN A 80 28.93 -7.99 18.03
C GLN A 80 28.60 -8.32 16.58
N LEU A 81 28.63 -9.60 16.24
CA LEU A 81 28.32 -10.09 14.89
C LEU A 81 27.09 -10.97 14.92
N PHE A 82 26.16 -10.70 14.00
CA PHE A 82 25.06 -11.56 13.64
C PHE A 82 25.35 -12.18 12.27
N GLU A 83 25.17 -13.48 12.15
CA GLU A 83 25.42 -14.23 10.92
C GLU A 83 24.18 -15.01 10.52
N LYS A 84 23.88 -15.06 9.22
CA LYS A 84 22.83 -15.89 8.63
C LYS A 84 23.38 -16.62 7.42
N GLU A 85 23.14 -17.93 7.35
CA GLU A 85 23.44 -18.74 6.17
C GLU A 85 22.15 -19.18 5.50
N VAL A 86 22.05 -19.02 4.19
CA VAL A 86 20.83 -19.35 3.43
C VAL A 86 21.20 -20.01 2.10
N ASP A 87 20.47 -21.05 1.75
CA ASP A 87 20.48 -21.59 0.38
C ASP A 87 19.58 -20.73 -0.52
N THR A 88 20.21 -19.70 -1.10
CA THR A 88 19.51 -18.72 -1.95
C THR A 88 18.92 -19.34 -3.20
N LYS A 89 19.55 -20.41 -3.77
CA LYS A 89 19.03 -21.09 -4.95
C LYS A 89 17.70 -21.78 -4.65
N LYS A 90 17.62 -22.46 -3.51
CA LYS A 90 16.39 -23.11 -3.03
C LYS A 90 15.30 -22.07 -2.78
N TYR A 91 15.63 -20.99 -2.12
CA TYR A 91 14.69 -19.89 -1.83
C TYR A 91 14.16 -19.25 -3.12
N ALA A 92 15.03 -18.90 -4.07
CA ALA A 92 14.66 -18.32 -5.35
C ALA A 92 13.67 -19.22 -6.13
N LYS A 93 13.95 -20.54 -6.16
CA LYS A 93 13.09 -21.52 -6.85
C LYS A 93 11.71 -21.63 -6.19
N SER A 94 11.63 -21.64 -4.86
CA SER A 94 10.35 -21.78 -4.14
C SER A 94 9.45 -20.54 -4.23
N HIS A 95 10.03 -19.35 -4.49
CA HIS A 95 9.30 -18.08 -4.57
C HIS A 95 9.21 -17.51 -6.00
N GLY A 96 9.70 -18.23 -7.03
CA GLY A 96 9.66 -17.74 -8.41
C GLY A 96 10.50 -16.48 -8.65
N LEU A 97 11.56 -16.27 -7.89
CA LEU A 97 12.39 -15.06 -7.94
C LEU A 97 13.71 -15.29 -8.70
N SER A 98 14.27 -14.21 -9.25
CA SER A 98 15.67 -14.24 -9.69
C SER A 98 16.61 -14.37 -8.47
N LEU A 99 17.83 -14.89 -8.67
CA LEU A 99 18.80 -15.02 -7.57
C LEU A 99 19.13 -13.69 -6.90
N GLU A 100 19.18 -12.60 -7.67
CA GLU A 100 19.44 -11.25 -7.15
C GLU A 100 18.26 -10.75 -6.28
N MET A 101 17.03 -10.93 -6.76
CA MET A 101 15.82 -10.58 -6.00
C MET A 101 15.72 -11.40 -4.71
N ALA A 102 15.94 -12.70 -4.78
CA ALA A 102 15.94 -13.59 -3.63
C ALA A 102 17.00 -13.20 -2.59
N ALA A 103 18.22 -12.94 -3.02
CA ALA A 103 19.30 -12.49 -2.13
C ALA A 103 18.98 -11.13 -1.49
N ARG A 104 18.36 -10.23 -2.25
CA ARG A 104 17.93 -8.93 -1.75
C ARG A 104 16.83 -9.07 -0.71
N GLU A 105 15.79 -9.84 -1.00
CA GLU A 105 14.65 -10.07 -0.11
C GLU A 105 15.09 -10.73 1.21
N ILE A 106 15.85 -11.82 1.14
CA ILE A 106 16.43 -12.52 2.30
C ILE A 106 17.23 -11.54 3.18
N ARG A 107 18.05 -10.71 2.55
CA ARG A 107 18.91 -9.74 3.24
C ARG A 107 18.11 -8.72 4.02
N TYR A 108 17.17 -8.04 3.36
CA TYR A 108 16.44 -6.95 3.99
C TYR A 108 15.44 -7.44 5.02
N ASN A 109 14.72 -8.54 4.77
CA ASN A 109 13.80 -9.11 5.74
C ASN A 109 14.55 -9.46 7.03
N TRP A 110 15.70 -10.12 6.92
CA TRP A 110 16.50 -10.45 8.10
C TRP A 110 17.10 -9.22 8.81
N PHE A 111 17.50 -8.20 8.09
CA PHE A 111 17.98 -6.97 8.70
C PHE A 111 16.88 -6.26 9.48
N TYR A 112 15.65 -6.25 8.98
CA TYR A 112 14.51 -5.71 9.72
C TYR A 112 14.17 -6.55 10.94
N GLU A 113 14.15 -7.86 10.85
CA GLU A 113 13.97 -8.77 11.98
C GLU A 113 14.99 -8.48 13.10
N LEU A 114 16.27 -8.35 12.74
CA LEU A 114 17.34 -8.01 13.70
C LEU A 114 17.14 -6.61 14.29
N ALA A 115 16.74 -5.64 13.46
CA ALA A 115 16.53 -4.27 13.91
C ALA A 115 15.40 -4.16 14.93
N GLU A 116 14.31 -4.89 14.73
CA GLU A 116 13.19 -4.94 15.68
C GLU A 116 13.58 -5.68 16.97
N SER A 117 14.12 -6.89 16.85
CA SER A 117 14.44 -7.75 17.99
C SER A 117 15.50 -7.14 18.93
N ASN A 118 16.48 -6.40 18.37
CA ASN A 118 17.59 -5.81 19.12
C ASN A 118 17.46 -4.30 19.32
N LYS A 119 16.33 -3.70 18.86
CA LYS A 119 16.06 -2.27 18.97
C LYS A 119 17.13 -1.40 18.29
N PHE A 120 17.61 -1.81 17.10
CA PHE A 120 18.46 -0.96 16.28
C PHE A 120 17.64 0.18 15.68
N LYS A 121 18.16 1.39 15.81
CA LYS A 121 17.54 2.58 15.26
C LYS A 121 17.76 2.69 13.76
N TYR A 122 18.94 2.28 13.29
CA TYR A 122 19.37 2.36 11.90
C TYR A 122 19.99 1.05 11.42
N ILE A 123 19.83 0.80 10.11
CA ILE A 123 20.52 -0.26 9.35
C ILE A 123 21.38 0.45 8.31
N ALA A 124 22.70 0.42 8.45
CA ALA A 124 23.62 1.09 7.53
C ALA A 124 24.07 0.14 6.41
N VAL A 125 23.95 0.59 5.16
CA VAL A 125 24.35 -0.13 3.95
C VAL A 125 25.38 0.71 3.18
N ALA A 126 26.46 0.09 2.73
CA ALA A 126 27.62 0.76 2.15
C ALA A 126 27.46 1.05 0.64
N HIS A 127 26.31 1.57 0.21
CA HIS A 127 26.17 2.11 -1.15
C HIS A 127 26.96 3.41 -1.27
N ASN A 128 27.61 3.61 -2.41
CA ASN A 128 28.48 4.74 -2.69
C ASN A 128 27.97 5.58 -3.91
N ALA A 129 28.69 6.62 -4.29
CA ALA A 129 28.29 7.52 -5.38
C ALA A 129 28.29 6.85 -6.75
N ASP A 130 29.17 5.85 -6.99
CA ASP A 130 29.17 5.07 -8.22
C ASP A 130 27.91 4.20 -8.30
N ASP A 131 27.49 3.54 -7.20
CA ASP A 131 26.22 2.80 -7.14
C ASP A 131 25.01 3.67 -7.44
N ASN A 132 25.04 4.93 -7.00
CA ASN A 132 23.98 5.92 -7.24
C ASN A 132 23.90 6.28 -8.73
N ALA A 133 25.05 6.54 -9.38
CA ALA A 133 25.14 6.80 -10.81
C ALA A 133 24.68 5.58 -11.63
N GLU A 134 25.09 4.35 -11.24
CA GLU A 134 24.61 3.10 -11.85
C GLU A 134 23.08 3.00 -11.81
N THR A 135 22.48 3.35 -10.67
CA THR A 135 21.03 3.29 -10.47
C THR A 135 20.30 4.30 -11.35
N LEU A 136 20.82 5.54 -11.47
CA LEU A 136 20.28 6.54 -12.38
C LEU A 136 20.27 6.02 -13.82
N LEU A 137 21.42 5.52 -14.31
CA LEU A 137 21.57 5.01 -15.68
C LEU A 137 20.65 3.80 -15.94
N LEU A 138 20.54 2.89 -14.98
CA LEU A 138 19.61 1.75 -15.08
C LEU A 138 18.16 2.20 -15.21
N ASN A 139 17.76 3.19 -14.43
CA ASN A 139 16.40 3.71 -14.44
C ASN A 139 16.13 4.45 -15.77
N LEU A 140 17.07 5.25 -16.28
CA LEU A 140 16.97 5.91 -17.58
C LEU A 140 16.75 4.92 -18.71
N VAL A 141 17.56 3.83 -18.76
CA VAL A 141 17.45 2.79 -19.81
C VAL A 141 16.13 2.02 -19.73
N ARG A 142 15.57 1.86 -18.53
CA ARG A 142 14.28 1.18 -18.35
C ARG A 142 13.07 2.06 -18.67
N GLY A 143 13.25 3.36 -18.74
CA GLY A 143 12.17 4.35 -18.73
C GLY A 143 11.72 4.60 -17.30
N THR A 144 11.72 5.88 -16.89
CA THR A 144 11.33 6.26 -15.53
C THR A 144 10.77 7.68 -15.51
N GLY A 145 9.87 7.95 -14.55
CA GLY A 145 9.49 9.30 -14.17
C GLY A 145 10.53 9.96 -13.25
N LEU A 146 10.25 11.18 -12.84
CA LEU A 146 11.16 12.01 -12.03
C LEU A 146 11.65 11.32 -10.75
N LYS A 147 10.78 10.54 -10.09
CA LYS A 147 11.13 9.75 -8.89
C LYS A 147 12.30 8.79 -9.12
N GLY A 148 12.33 8.10 -10.27
CA GLY A 148 13.42 7.16 -10.57
C GLY A 148 14.74 7.85 -10.95
N LEU A 149 14.70 9.13 -11.39
CA LEU A 149 15.89 9.94 -11.64
C LEU A 149 16.58 10.38 -10.34
N CYS A 150 15.88 10.34 -9.20
CA CYS A 150 16.43 10.69 -7.89
C CYS A 150 17.46 9.69 -7.35
N GLY A 151 17.82 8.66 -8.12
CA GLY A 151 18.83 7.68 -7.73
C GLY A 151 18.45 6.87 -6.48
N ILE A 152 19.45 6.56 -5.66
CA ILE A 152 19.27 5.81 -4.42
C ILE A 152 18.84 6.77 -3.29
N SER A 153 17.79 6.42 -2.53
CA SER A 153 17.40 7.18 -1.34
C SER A 153 18.46 7.06 -0.25
N GLU A 154 18.81 8.15 0.36
CA GLU A 154 19.82 8.23 1.46
C GLU A 154 19.30 7.60 2.75
N ASN A 155 18.00 7.76 3.00
CA ASN A 155 17.31 7.21 4.16
C ASN A 155 15.94 6.67 3.71
N SER A 156 15.64 5.43 4.07
CA SER A 156 14.37 4.78 3.74
C SER A 156 14.09 3.67 4.74
N ASN A 157 13.01 3.81 5.53
CA ASN A 157 12.54 2.79 6.46
C ASN A 157 13.67 2.17 7.33
N LYS A 158 14.30 2.98 8.20
CA LYS A 158 15.47 2.64 9.02
C LYS A 158 16.79 2.39 8.27
N ILE A 159 16.77 2.24 6.93
CA ILE A 159 18.00 2.02 6.14
C ILE A 159 18.67 3.36 5.86
N ILE A 160 19.93 3.48 6.20
CA ILE A 160 20.78 4.64 5.93
C ILE A 160 21.95 4.27 5.05
N ARG A 161 22.49 5.22 4.28
CA ARG A 161 23.60 5.03 3.34
C ARG A 161 24.69 6.06 3.53
N PRO A 162 25.47 5.91 4.61
CA PRO A 162 26.41 6.95 5.03
C PRO A 162 27.60 7.19 4.09
N LEU A 163 27.79 6.34 3.08
CA LEU A 163 28.84 6.47 2.05
C LEU A 163 28.32 6.93 0.69
N LEU A 164 27.02 7.27 0.58
CA LEU A 164 26.41 7.61 -0.72
C LEU A 164 27.04 8.85 -1.38
N PHE A 165 27.68 9.73 -0.59
CA PHE A 165 28.44 10.89 -1.05
C PHE A 165 29.79 10.54 -1.66
N ALA A 166 30.41 9.41 -1.25
CA ALA A 166 31.79 9.07 -1.56
C ALA A 166 31.88 8.29 -2.88
N GLN A 167 32.85 8.69 -3.73
CA GLN A 167 33.17 7.92 -4.91
C GLN A 167 33.96 6.65 -4.53
N ARG A 168 33.83 5.60 -5.35
CA ARG A 168 34.55 4.35 -5.16
C ARG A 168 36.04 4.56 -5.09
N SER A 169 36.61 5.43 -5.91
CA SER A 169 38.04 5.77 -5.91
C SER A 169 38.54 6.39 -4.59
N GLU A 170 37.70 7.20 -3.92
CA GLU A 170 38.01 7.78 -2.62
C GLU A 170 38.02 6.70 -1.52
N ILE A 171 37.09 5.74 -1.58
CA ILE A 171 37.01 4.61 -0.66
C ILE A 171 38.25 3.70 -0.85
N GLU A 172 38.66 3.43 -2.08
CA GLU A 172 39.86 2.63 -2.39
C GLU A 172 41.16 3.34 -1.95
N ALA A 173 41.26 4.65 -2.21
CA ALA A 173 42.40 5.44 -1.75
C ALA A 173 42.51 5.44 -0.22
N PHE A 174 41.38 5.54 0.50
CA PHE A 174 41.33 5.44 1.94
C PHE A 174 41.78 4.05 2.44
N ALA A 175 41.22 2.99 1.85
CA ALA A 175 41.60 1.63 2.23
C ALA A 175 43.09 1.35 2.00
N LYS A 176 43.64 1.80 0.87
CA LYS A 176 45.08 1.70 0.54
C LYS A 176 45.93 2.49 1.51
N LYS A 177 45.60 3.75 1.79
CA LYS A 177 46.35 4.63 2.69
C LYS A 177 46.45 4.06 4.09
N PHE A 178 45.39 3.44 4.61
CA PHE A 178 45.34 2.92 5.97
C PHE A 178 45.50 1.40 6.04
N LYS A 179 45.86 0.78 4.92
CA LYS A 179 46.12 -0.69 4.79
C LYS A 179 44.94 -1.51 5.32
N ILE A 180 43.71 -1.12 4.99
CA ILE A 180 42.52 -1.81 5.43
C ILE A 180 42.36 -3.09 4.61
N ALA A 181 42.45 -4.24 5.27
CA ALA A 181 42.23 -5.53 4.66
C ALA A 181 40.74 -5.68 4.30
N HIS A 182 40.44 -6.17 3.10
CA HIS A 182 39.09 -6.44 2.58
C HIS A 182 39.13 -7.62 1.62
N ARG A 183 37.97 -8.10 1.20
CA ARG A 183 37.82 -9.17 0.22
C ARG A 183 37.42 -8.57 -1.12
N GLU A 184 37.96 -9.09 -2.21
CA GLU A 184 37.52 -8.75 -3.56
C GLU A 184 36.54 -9.80 -4.05
N ASP A 185 35.42 -9.33 -4.58
CA ASP A 185 34.40 -10.17 -5.21
C ASP A 185 34.70 -10.33 -6.68
N LYS A 186 35.18 -11.52 -7.07
CA LYS A 186 35.52 -11.84 -8.46
C LYS A 186 34.33 -11.74 -9.42
N THR A 187 33.09 -11.91 -8.92
CA THR A 187 31.87 -11.81 -9.74
C THR A 187 31.54 -10.38 -10.15
N ASN A 188 32.17 -9.37 -9.57
CA ASN A 188 32.03 -7.98 -10.01
C ASN A 188 32.50 -7.76 -11.45
N HIS A 189 33.33 -8.65 -11.99
CA HIS A 189 33.82 -8.58 -13.38
C HIS A 189 32.93 -9.32 -14.39
N GLU A 190 31.92 -10.09 -13.93
CA GLU A 190 30.99 -10.79 -14.81
C GLU A 190 29.89 -9.85 -15.33
N ASN A 191 29.72 -9.78 -16.66
CA ASN A 191 28.77 -8.87 -17.30
C ASN A 191 27.38 -9.49 -17.51
N GLU A 192 27.03 -10.58 -16.84
CA GLU A 192 25.73 -11.24 -16.94
C GLU A 192 24.59 -10.36 -16.42
N PHE A 193 24.88 -9.51 -15.43
CA PHE A 193 23.89 -8.61 -14.86
C PHE A 193 23.93 -7.22 -15.49
N LYS A 194 22.76 -6.65 -15.78
CA LYS A 194 22.62 -5.30 -16.38
C LYS A 194 23.42 -4.24 -15.61
N ARG A 195 23.48 -4.33 -14.28
CA ARG A 195 24.23 -3.41 -13.43
C ARG A 195 25.74 -3.52 -13.63
N ASN A 196 26.26 -4.75 -13.71
CA ASN A 196 27.68 -4.98 -13.98
C ASN A 196 28.08 -4.46 -15.36
N LYS A 197 27.18 -4.57 -16.36
CA LYS A 197 27.42 -4.02 -17.71
C LYS A 197 27.53 -2.49 -17.68
N ILE A 198 26.68 -1.81 -16.90
CA ILE A 198 26.80 -0.35 -16.70
C ILE A 198 28.12 -0.01 -16.03
N ARG A 199 28.47 -0.70 -14.94
CA ARG A 199 29.71 -0.51 -14.17
C ARG A 199 30.97 -0.71 -15.01
N ASN A 200 31.02 -1.81 -15.77
CA ASN A 200 32.24 -2.26 -16.43
C ASN A 200 32.41 -1.72 -17.86
N GLN A 201 31.33 -1.28 -18.52
CA GLN A 201 31.35 -0.83 -19.90
C GLN A 201 30.87 0.60 -20.10
N VAL A 202 29.71 0.97 -19.52
CA VAL A 202 29.11 2.30 -19.77
C VAL A 202 29.80 3.38 -18.98
N LEU A 203 30.00 3.19 -17.67
CA LEU A 203 30.65 4.21 -16.82
C LEU A 203 32.09 4.51 -17.25
N PRO A 204 32.93 3.56 -17.65
CA PRO A 204 34.25 3.86 -18.21
C PRO A 204 34.17 4.76 -19.43
N LEU A 205 33.29 4.45 -20.39
CA LEU A 205 33.10 5.30 -21.58
C LEU A 205 32.65 6.72 -21.21
N LEU A 206 31.75 6.87 -20.23
CA LEU A 206 31.36 8.19 -19.75
C LEU A 206 32.52 8.93 -19.09
N LYS A 207 33.41 8.23 -18.37
CA LYS A 207 34.63 8.80 -17.78
C LYS A 207 35.67 9.21 -18.81
N GLU A 208 35.70 8.57 -19.98
CA GLU A 208 36.53 9.01 -21.11
C GLU A 208 36.04 10.36 -21.67
N LEU A 209 34.72 10.55 -21.76
CA LEU A 209 34.11 11.81 -22.20
C LEU A 209 34.21 12.90 -21.14
N ASN A 210 33.99 12.55 -19.86
CA ASN A 210 34.09 13.45 -18.73
C ASN A 210 34.73 12.73 -17.55
N PRO A 211 36.01 12.99 -17.19
CA PRO A 211 36.67 12.35 -16.05
C PRO A 211 35.92 12.52 -14.72
N SER A 212 35.11 13.55 -14.60
CA SER A 212 34.24 13.83 -13.44
C SER A 212 32.82 13.27 -13.56
N ALA A 213 32.55 12.36 -14.51
CA ALA A 213 31.20 11.87 -14.84
C ALA A 213 30.42 11.39 -13.60
N ILE A 214 31.04 10.64 -12.68
CA ILE A 214 30.39 10.18 -11.45
C ILE A 214 29.91 11.37 -10.58
N LYS A 215 30.75 12.38 -10.44
CA LYS A 215 30.41 13.59 -9.67
C LYS A 215 29.26 14.33 -10.34
N THR A 216 29.35 14.58 -11.64
CA THR A 216 28.31 15.25 -12.44
C THR A 216 26.97 14.53 -12.36
N LEU A 217 26.94 13.18 -12.53
CA LEU A 217 25.71 12.39 -12.42
C LEU A 217 25.10 12.49 -11.01
N ASN A 218 25.91 12.56 -9.96
CA ASN A 218 25.40 12.75 -8.60
C ASN A 218 24.90 14.16 -8.33
N GLU A 219 25.50 15.19 -8.95
CA GLU A 219 24.98 16.56 -8.93
C GLU A 219 23.62 16.63 -9.65
N ASP A 220 23.48 16.00 -10.82
CA ASP A 220 22.20 15.90 -11.53
C ASP A 220 21.15 15.18 -10.69
N ILE A 221 21.49 14.06 -10.03
CA ILE A 221 20.61 13.37 -9.09
C ILE A 221 20.13 14.34 -7.99
N SER A 222 21.02 15.19 -7.46
CA SER A 222 20.65 16.19 -6.45
C SER A 222 19.65 17.21 -6.99
N HIS A 223 19.83 17.68 -8.22
CA HIS A 223 18.89 18.56 -8.90
C HIS A 223 17.54 17.88 -9.13
N PHE A 224 17.53 16.62 -9.57
CA PHE A 224 16.29 15.84 -9.72
C PHE A 224 15.58 15.64 -8.38
N LYS A 225 16.30 15.41 -7.27
CA LYS A 225 15.71 15.33 -5.93
C LYS A 225 15.02 16.64 -5.53
N GLN A 226 15.66 17.78 -5.80
CA GLN A 226 15.07 19.11 -5.52
C GLN A 226 13.81 19.35 -6.37
N ALA A 227 13.88 19.05 -7.68
CA ALA A 227 12.74 19.16 -8.58
C ALA A 227 11.58 18.24 -8.15
N TYR A 228 11.90 17.02 -7.76
CA TYR A 228 10.90 16.06 -7.26
C TYR A 228 10.27 16.48 -5.94
N ALA A 229 11.05 17.05 -5.01
CA ALA A 229 10.50 17.56 -3.75
C ALA A 229 9.53 18.73 -4.00
N PHE A 230 9.90 19.67 -4.87
CA PHE A 230 9.04 20.79 -5.28
C PHE A 230 7.76 20.30 -5.98
N GLU A 231 7.88 19.31 -6.85
CA GLU A 231 6.74 18.67 -7.51
C GLU A 231 5.80 18.02 -6.48
N GLN A 232 6.34 17.24 -5.53
CA GLN A 232 5.53 16.57 -4.50
C GLN A 232 4.78 17.58 -3.61
N GLU A 233 5.38 18.71 -3.28
CA GLU A 233 4.70 19.80 -2.55
C GLU A 233 3.51 20.36 -3.34
N ASN A 234 3.69 20.59 -4.64
CA ASN A 234 2.62 21.10 -5.50
C ASN A 234 1.50 20.08 -5.70
N VAL A 235 1.84 18.80 -5.91
CA VAL A 235 0.88 17.70 -5.97
C VAL A 235 0.11 17.58 -4.65
N ALA A 236 0.79 17.63 -3.52
CA ALA A 236 0.16 17.57 -2.20
C ALA A 236 -0.82 18.74 -1.96
N LYS A 237 -0.46 19.95 -2.36
CA LYS A 237 -1.34 21.13 -2.31
C LYS A 237 -2.59 20.92 -3.16
N ALA A 238 -2.43 20.56 -4.43
CA ALA A 238 -3.55 20.32 -5.36
C ALA A 238 -4.51 19.24 -4.83
N LEU A 239 -3.96 18.13 -4.31
CA LEU A 239 -4.76 17.03 -3.75
C LEU A 239 -5.44 17.42 -2.45
N SER A 240 -4.76 18.20 -1.57
CA SER A 240 -5.38 18.67 -0.34
C SER A 240 -6.61 19.54 -0.61
N GLU A 241 -6.52 20.43 -1.59
CA GLU A 241 -7.67 21.23 -2.05
C GLU A 241 -8.78 20.33 -2.64
N ALA A 242 -8.41 19.34 -3.43
CA ALA A 242 -9.37 18.43 -4.04
C ALA A 242 -10.06 17.48 -3.03
N ARG A 243 -9.48 17.26 -1.85
CA ARG A 243 -10.08 16.46 -0.76
C ARG A 243 -11.03 17.25 0.15
N LYS A 244 -10.98 18.58 0.15
CA LYS A 244 -11.85 19.41 0.99
C LYS A 244 -13.32 19.23 0.63
N GLY A 245 -14.16 18.98 1.65
CA GLY A 245 -15.63 18.94 1.50
C GLY A 245 -16.25 17.56 1.65
N GLY A 246 -15.47 16.52 1.94
CA GLY A 246 -15.96 15.16 2.19
C GLY A 246 -16.65 14.51 0.98
N VAL A 247 -16.96 13.23 1.10
CA VAL A 247 -17.70 12.45 0.09
C VAL A 247 -19.16 12.41 0.48
N PRO A 248 -20.07 12.98 -0.32
CA PRO A 248 -21.51 12.97 -0.01
C PRO A 248 -22.11 11.57 -0.16
N GLY A 249 -23.12 11.26 0.66
CA GLY A 249 -23.91 10.03 0.56
C GLY A 249 -23.85 9.17 1.80
N LEU A 250 -24.66 8.10 1.81
CA LEU A 250 -24.78 7.18 2.93
C LEU A 250 -23.49 6.35 3.07
N ASP A 251 -22.92 6.38 4.25
CA ASP A 251 -21.90 5.40 4.66
C ASP A 251 -22.61 4.13 5.10
N PHE A 252 -22.82 3.22 4.14
CA PHE A 252 -23.55 1.99 4.40
C PHE A 252 -22.77 1.14 5.41
N LEU A 253 -23.33 0.98 6.60
CA LEU A 253 -22.79 0.14 7.70
C LEU A 253 -21.32 0.44 8.07
N GLY A 254 -20.84 1.68 7.89
CA GLY A 254 -19.43 2.01 8.12
C GLY A 254 -18.45 1.44 7.09
N LEU A 255 -18.94 0.72 6.07
CA LEU A 255 -18.12 0.08 5.05
C LEU A 255 -17.29 1.09 4.25
N ARG A 256 -17.85 2.27 3.98
CA ARG A 256 -17.10 3.34 3.32
C ARG A 256 -15.90 3.76 4.16
N LYS A 257 -16.05 3.96 5.46
CA LYS A 257 -14.94 4.33 6.36
C LYS A 257 -13.85 3.26 6.44
N LYS A 258 -14.23 1.99 6.35
CA LYS A 258 -13.28 0.87 6.40
C LYS A 258 -12.54 0.65 5.07
N LEU A 259 -13.23 0.78 3.95
CA LEU A 259 -12.75 0.39 2.62
C LEU A 259 -12.25 1.55 1.78
N LEU A 260 -12.84 2.74 1.92
CA LEU A 260 -12.43 3.92 1.17
C LEU A 260 -11.12 4.47 1.75
N VAL A 261 -10.07 4.40 0.96
CA VAL A 261 -8.73 4.87 1.35
C VAL A 261 -8.56 6.34 1.00
N ASP A 262 -9.09 6.76 -0.18
CA ASP A 262 -8.97 8.14 -0.65
C ASP A 262 -10.14 8.54 -1.55
N ALA A 263 -10.44 9.83 -1.58
CA ALA A 263 -11.47 10.39 -2.45
C ALA A 263 -11.08 11.80 -2.92
N ILE A 264 -11.02 11.98 -4.22
CA ILE A 264 -10.57 13.21 -4.88
C ILE A 264 -11.76 13.81 -5.63
N ASN A 265 -12.11 15.06 -5.34
CA ASN A 265 -13.16 15.80 -6.02
C ASN A 265 -12.71 16.14 -7.45
N ILE A 266 -13.47 15.66 -8.44
CA ILE A 266 -13.15 15.80 -9.86
C ILE A 266 -13.15 17.28 -10.28
N GLU A 267 -14.15 18.07 -9.85
CA GLU A 267 -14.28 19.47 -10.22
C GLU A 267 -13.05 20.29 -9.77
N LYS A 268 -12.59 20.04 -8.55
CA LYS A 268 -11.43 20.73 -8.00
C LYS A 268 -10.12 20.31 -8.66
N ILE A 269 -9.90 19.03 -8.90
CA ILE A 269 -8.65 18.58 -9.54
C ILE A 269 -8.62 18.96 -11.02
N CYS A 270 -9.75 18.91 -11.72
CA CYS A 270 -9.86 19.30 -13.12
C CYS A 270 -9.94 20.83 -13.33
N SER A 271 -9.95 21.63 -12.27
CA SER A 271 -9.70 23.08 -12.40
C SER A 271 -8.26 23.40 -12.80
N LEU A 272 -7.35 22.47 -12.61
CA LEU A 272 -6.00 22.52 -13.18
C LEU A 272 -6.04 22.29 -14.69
N LYS A 273 -4.99 22.73 -15.41
CA LYS A 273 -4.79 22.30 -16.80
C LYS A 273 -4.74 20.78 -16.86
N LYS A 274 -5.28 20.19 -17.95
CA LYS A 274 -5.41 18.73 -18.09
C LYS A 274 -4.09 18.00 -17.85
N GLU A 275 -3.00 18.50 -18.41
CA GLU A 275 -1.65 17.92 -18.25
C GLU A 275 -1.20 17.94 -16.79
N SER A 276 -1.46 19.06 -16.08
CA SER A 276 -1.11 19.19 -14.65
C SER A 276 -1.97 18.27 -13.77
N ALA A 277 -3.26 18.17 -14.06
CA ALA A 277 -4.17 17.26 -13.37
C ALA A 277 -3.77 15.79 -13.60
N THR A 278 -3.45 15.44 -14.86
CA THR A 278 -2.96 14.09 -15.23
C THR A 278 -1.69 13.76 -14.47
N TYR A 279 -0.72 14.68 -14.45
CA TYR A 279 0.54 14.46 -13.76
C TYR A 279 0.33 14.30 -12.24
N ALA A 280 -0.43 15.20 -11.62
CA ALA A 280 -0.70 15.16 -10.17
C ALA A 280 -1.42 13.87 -9.76
N LEU A 281 -2.44 13.48 -10.53
CA LEU A 281 -3.19 12.25 -10.26
C LEU A 281 -2.35 11.00 -10.53
N SER A 282 -1.60 10.95 -11.62
CA SER A 282 -0.72 9.81 -11.92
C SER A 282 0.36 9.61 -10.86
N SER A 283 1.01 10.70 -10.42
CA SER A 283 2.00 10.67 -9.34
C SER A 283 1.39 10.14 -8.04
N HIS A 284 0.16 10.57 -7.72
CA HIS A 284 -0.55 10.13 -6.53
C HIS A 284 -1.04 8.68 -6.62
N LEU A 285 -1.70 8.32 -7.71
CA LEU A 285 -2.28 6.99 -7.95
C LEU A 285 -1.22 5.90 -8.03
N ASN A 286 0.00 6.24 -8.47
CA ASN A 286 1.14 5.32 -8.45
C ASN A 286 1.48 4.81 -7.03
N ASN A 287 1.17 5.56 -5.97
CA ASN A 287 1.35 5.10 -4.58
C ASN A 287 0.39 3.95 -4.22
N TYR A 288 -0.69 3.79 -4.96
CA TYR A 288 -1.67 2.70 -4.84
C TYR A 288 -1.47 1.62 -5.91
N GLY A 289 -0.37 1.68 -6.69
CA GLY A 289 -0.03 0.67 -7.68
C GLY A 289 -0.77 0.79 -9.01
N PHE A 290 -1.41 1.92 -9.30
CA PHE A 290 -1.93 2.20 -10.64
C PHE A 290 -0.78 2.61 -11.56
N SER A 291 -0.68 1.97 -12.74
CA SER A 291 0.29 2.35 -13.76
C SER A 291 -0.01 3.75 -14.31
N TYR A 292 0.96 4.36 -14.99
CA TYR A 292 0.77 5.67 -15.61
C TYR A 292 -0.37 5.68 -16.62
N ASP A 293 -0.50 4.61 -17.41
CA ASP A 293 -1.56 4.46 -18.42
C ASP A 293 -2.94 4.37 -17.77
N VAL A 294 -3.10 3.52 -16.76
CA VAL A 294 -4.37 3.39 -16.00
C VAL A 294 -4.72 4.71 -15.29
N ALA A 295 -3.74 5.40 -14.73
CA ALA A 295 -3.97 6.72 -14.14
C ALA A 295 -4.42 7.73 -15.21
N GLY A 296 -3.87 7.68 -16.42
CA GLY A 296 -4.31 8.47 -17.57
C GLY A 296 -5.78 8.20 -17.92
N GLU A 297 -6.19 6.93 -17.97
CA GLU A 297 -7.60 6.56 -18.25
C GLU A 297 -8.55 7.04 -17.14
N ILE A 298 -8.13 6.99 -15.87
CA ILE A 298 -8.90 7.53 -14.74
C ILE A 298 -9.11 9.04 -14.91
N VAL A 299 -8.07 9.76 -15.32
CA VAL A 299 -8.13 11.20 -15.57
C VAL A 299 -9.05 11.52 -16.74
N GLU A 300 -8.92 10.82 -17.87
CA GLU A 300 -9.82 10.99 -19.03
C GLU A 300 -11.27 10.78 -18.60
N CYS A 301 -11.53 9.70 -17.85
CA CYS A 301 -12.86 9.42 -17.33
C CYS A 301 -13.38 10.55 -16.41
N ALA A 302 -12.50 11.15 -15.59
CA ALA A 302 -12.86 12.27 -14.72
C ALA A 302 -13.23 13.54 -15.51
N PHE A 303 -12.46 13.88 -16.54
CA PHE A 303 -12.79 15.01 -17.44
C PHE A 303 -14.08 14.77 -18.21
N ASP A 304 -14.30 13.57 -18.75
CA ASP A 304 -15.56 13.18 -19.40
C ASP A 304 -16.76 13.31 -18.46
N HIS A 305 -16.56 13.00 -17.18
CA HIS A 305 -17.60 13.09 -16.14
C HIS A 305 -18.05 14.54 -15.93
N LEU A 306 -17.13 15.50 -15.99
CA LEU A 306 -17.47 16.93 -15.90
C LEU A 306 -18.24 17.42 -17.13
N GLN A 307 -17.80 17.04 -18.34
CA GLN A 307 -18.44 17.47 -19.59
C GLN A 307 -19.88 16.93 -19.71
N LYS A 308 -20.12 15.67 -19.27
CA LYS A 308 -21.44 15.03 -19.33
C LYS A 308 -22.41 15.52 -18.25
N LYS A 309 -21.94 16.21 -17.20
CA LYS A 309 -22.79 16.81 -16.16
C LYS A 309 -23.76 17.85 -16.71
N SER A 310 -23.50 18.37 -17.92
CA SER A 310 -24.38 19.28 -18.65
C SER A 310 -25.47 18.59 -19.51
N GLY A 311 -25.50 17.25 -19.60
CA GLY A 311 -26.39 16.45 -20.41
C GLY A 311 -27.34 15.53 -19.62
N LYS A 312 -28.45 15.09 -20.25
CA LYS A 312 -29.53 14.31 -19.60
C LYS A 312 -29.22 12.86 -19.21
N LYS A 313 -28.00 12.34 -19.43
CA LYS A 313 -27.59 10.97 -19.00
C LYS A 313 -26.48 11.05 -17.94
N SER A 314 -26.71 10.42 -16.78
CA SER A 314 -25.68 10.23 -15.79
C SER A 314 -24.49 9.48 -16.41
N PRO A 315 -23.25 9.96 -16.18
CA PRO A 315 -22.08 9.26 -16.70
C PRO A 315 -21.96 7.87 -16.06
N THR A 316 -21.55 6.90 -16.87
CA THR A 316 -21.37 5.51 -16.43
C THR A 316 -20.17 5.44 -15.48
N THR A 317 -20.35 4.81 -14.33
CA THR A 317 -19.25 4.51 -13.42
C THR A 317 -18.25 3.58 -14.11
N LYS A 318 -16.97 3.95 -14.09
CA LYS A 318 -15.88 3.07 -14.51
C LYS A 318 -15.07 2.62 -13.29
N ILE A 319 -14.59 1.39 -13.33
CA ILE A 319 -13.83 0.73 -12.27
C ILE A 319 -12.46 0.34 -12.83
N PHE A 320 -11.41 0.58 -12.07
CA PHE A 320 -10.02 0.35 -12.46
C PHE A 320 -9.31 -0.43 -11.34
N ASN A 321 -8.56 -1.47 -11.71
CA ASN A 321 -7.80 -2.28 -10.77
C ASN A 321 -6.32 -1.86 -10.75
N SER A 322 -5.68 -1.99 -9.59
CA SER A 322 -4.26 -1.72 -9.41
C SER A 322 -3.44 -3.00 -9.20
N ALA A 323 -2.12 -2.89 -9.30
CA ALA A 323 -1.19 -3.98 -9.02
C ALA A 323 -0.94 -4.21 -7.51
N LEU A 324 -1.35 -3.29 -6.64
CA LEU A 324 -1.16 -3.34 -5.18
C LEU A 324 -2.48 -3.58 -4.42
N ASP A 325 -3.42 -4.29 -5.04
CA ASP A 325 -4.72 -4.64 -4.44
C ASP A 325 -5.55 -3.41 -4.00
N TYR A 326 -5.63 -2.40 -4.88
CA TYR A 326 -6.55 -1.28 -4.76
C TYR A 326 -7.45 -1.20 -5.99
N VAL A 327 -8.63 -0.62 -5.79
CA VAL A 327 -9.64 -0.41 -6.84
C VAL A 327 -10.04 1.05 -6.86
N ALA A 328 -10.01 1.67 -8.04
CA ALA A 328 -10.51 3.03 -8.21
C ALA A 328 -11.86 3.05 -8.93
N SER A 329 -12.75 3.94 -8.51
CA SER A 329 -14.00 4.24 -9.22
C SER A 329 -14.11 5.73 -9.50
N VAL A 330 -14.66 6.07 -10.68
CA VAL A 330 -14.99 7.45 -11.06
C VAL A 330 -16.49 7.58 -11.08
N GLU A 331 -17.07 8.23 -10.07
CA GLU A 331 -18.50 8.38 -9.92
C GLU A 331 -18.89 9.62 -9.13
N ARG A 332 -20.04 10.21 -9.48
CA ARG A 332 -20.69 11.29 -8.72
C ARG A 332 -19.78 12.47 -8.36
N GLY A 333 -18.86 12.81 -9.25
CA GLY A 333 -17.95 13.95 -9.07
C GLY A 333 -16.72 13.62 -8.22
N PHE A 334 -16.44 12.34 -7.96
CA PHE A 334 -15.27 11.89 -7.22
C PHE A 334 -14.52 10.76 -7.93
N ILE A 335 -13.20 10.79 -7.83
CA ILE A 335 -12.33 9.61 -7.99
C ILE A 335 -12.18 9.03 -6.60
N LYS A 336 -12.58 7.78 -6.41
CA LYS A 336 -12.56 7.08 -5.11
C LYS A 336 -11.64 5.87 -5.19
N ILE A 337 -10.78 5.70 -4.20
CA ILE A 337 -9.84 4.58 -4.11
C ILE A 337 -10.24 3.71 -2.92
N PHE A 338 -10.50 2.46 -3.18
CA PHE A 338 -10.89 1.46 -2.19
C PHE A 338 -9.81 0.38 -2.07
N LYS A 339 -9.76 -0.32 -0.93
CA LYS A 339 -9.00 -1.56 -0.78
C LYS A 339 -9.59 -2.63 -1.73
N GLY A 340 -8.74 -3.44 -2.34
CA GLY A 340 -9.15 -4.46 -3.32
C GLY A 340 -10.02 -5.58 -2.73
N GLU A 341 -9.93 -5.83 -1.43
CA GLU A 341 -10.80 -6.72 -0.66
C GLU A 341 -12.30 -6.50 -0.98
N ILE A 342 -12.69 -5.27 -1.34
CA ILE A 342 -14.09 -4.95 -1.70
C ILE A 342 -14.64 -5.82 -2.83
N LEU A 343 -13.81 -6.27 -3.77
CA LEU A 343 -14.23 -7.11 -4.89
C LEU A 343 -14.43 -8.56 -4.45
N SER A 344 -13.53 -9.10 -3.62
CA SER A 344 -13.65 -10.46 -3.09
C SER A 344 -14.84 -10.58 -2.14
N ASP A 345 -15.05 -9.57 -1.31
CA ASP A 345 -16.16 -9.52 -0.37
C ASP A 345 -17.50 -9.43 -1.11
N ALA A 346 -17.57 -8.64 -2.19
CA ALA A 346 -18.78 -8.55 -3.02
C ALA A 346 -19.15 -9.91 -3.63
N GLU A 347 -18.19 -10.76 -3.99
CA GLU A 347 -18.44 -12.10 -4.53
C GLU A 347 -18.88 -13.08 -3.45
N ASP A 348 -18.27 -13.05 -2.28
CA ASP A 348 -18.66 -13.85 -1.12
C ASP A 348 -20.09 -13.48 -0.64
N PHE A 349 -20.43 -12.18 -0.60
CA PHE A 349 -21.75 -11.69 -0.21
C PHE A 349 -22.85 -12.04 -1.20
N LYS A 350 -22.54 -12.08 -2.50
CA LYS A 350 -23.53 -12.37 -3.57
C LYS A 350 -24.23 -13.71 -3.38
N ASN A 351 -23.55 -14.68 -2.77
CA ASN A 351 -24.05 -16.01 -2.53
C ASN A 351 -24.50 -16.25 -1.06
N ALA A 352 -24.37 -15.22 -0.20
CA ALA A 352 -24.78 -15.33 1.19
C ALA A 352 -26.29 -15.33 1.33
N GLU A 353 -26.83 -16.39 1.94
CA GLU A 353 -28.25 -16.54 2.25
C GLU A 353 -28.41 -17.19 3.63
N TYR A 354 -29.16 -16.55 4.51
CA TYR A 354 -29.37 -16.97 5.89
C TYR A 354 -30.86 -17.04 6.17
N SER A 355 -31.33 -18.19 6.66
CA SER A 355 -32.72 -18.41 7.04
C SER A 355 -32.95 -18.18 8.53
N ILE A 356 -33.89 -17.33 8.87
CA ILE A 356 -34.34 -17.03 10.23
C ILE A 356 -35.68 -17.75 10.41
N LEU A 357 -35.65 -18.88 11.11
CA LEU A 357 -36.76 -19.88 11.12
C LEU A 357 -37.95 -19.48 11.98
N SER A 358 -37.73 -18.68 13.01
CA SER A 358 -38.78 -18.33 14.02
C SER A 358 -38.47 -17.01 14.72
N GLU A 359 -39.40 -16.53 15.52
CA GLU A 359 -39.17 -15.47 16.46
C GLU A 359 -38.04 -15.81 17.46
N GLY A 360 -37.24 -14.78 17.84
CA GLY A 360 -36.13 -14.95 18.76
C GLY A 360 -35.10 -13.87 18.63
N GLU A 361 -33.91 -14.14 19.15
CA GLU A 361 -32.73 -13.27 18.99
C GLU A 361 -31.74 -14.02 18.09
N TRP A 362 -31.39 -13.38 16.98
CA TRP A 362 -30.45 -13.91 15.98
C TRP A 362 -29.28 -12.96 15.84
N VAL A 363 -28.09 -13.51 15.93
CA VAL A 363 -26.84 -12.77 15.69
C VAL A 363 -26.15 -13.38 14.48
N ILE A 364 -26.12 -12.63 13.38
CA ILE A 364 -25.48 -13.06 12.13
C ILE A 364 -24.23 -12.23 11.96
N THR A 365 -23.08 -12.90 11.92
CA THR A 365 -21.77 -12.27 11.72
C THR A 365 -21.33 -12.47 10.27
N PHE A 366 -20.91 -11.41 9.63
CA PHE A 366 -20.39 -11.39 8.26
C PHE A 366 -18.90 -11.06 8.29
N GLY A 367 -18.09 -11.81 7.55
CA GLY A 367 -16.65 -11.64 7.44
C GLY A 367 -15.95 -12.94 7.11
N LYS A 368 -14.74 -12.88 6.57
CA LYS A 368 -13.88 -14.05 6.41
C LYS A 368 -13.36 -14.49 7.76
N LYS A 369 -13.38 -15.79 8.05
CA LYS A 369 -12.77 -16.41 9.26
C LYS A 369 -11.29 -16.01 9.48
N GLU A 370 -10.62 -15.52 8.46
CA GLU A 370 -9.19 -15.15 8.47
C GLU A 370 -8.92 -13.63 8.43
N CYS A 371 -9.90 -12.80 8.06
CA CYS A 371 -9.77 -11.33 8.02
C CYS A 371 -10.57 -10.71 9.16
N LYS A 372 -9.91 -10.30 10.23
CA LYS A 372 -10.50 -9.63 11.41
C LYS A 372 -11.07 -8.23 11.13
N GLU A 373 -11.00 -7.72 9.90
CA GLU A 373 -11.37 -6.34 9.57
C GLU A 373 -12.82 -6.16 9.11
N PHE A 374 -13.59 -7.23 8.89
CA PHE A 374 -14.96 -7.20 8.35
C PHE A 374 -16.00 -7.86 9.25
N ASP A 375 -15.92 -7.67 10.55
CA ASP A 375 -16.98 -8.15 11.44
C ASP A 375 -18.04 -7.07 11.63
N TYR A 376 -19.14 -7.17 10.89
CA TYR A 376 -20.37 -6.54 11.36
C TYR A 376 -21.37 -7.62 11.75
N LYS A 377 -22.06 -7.34 12.84
CA LYS A 377 -23.08 -8.20 13.41
C LYS A 377 -24.45 -7.63 13.09
N LEU A 378 -25.30 -8.45 12.50
CA LEU A 378 -26.70 -8.13 12.39
C LEU A 378 -27.41 -8.80 13.57
N VAL A 379 -28.00 -7.99 14.44
CA VAL A 379 -28.81 -8.48 15.57
C VAL A 379 -30.27 -8.27 15.23
N ILE A 380 -31.01 -9.37 15.13
CA ILE A 380 -32.45 -9.39 14.88
C ILE A 380 -33.12 -9.90 16.16
N LYS A 381 -33.99 -9.11 16.77
CA LYS A 381 -34.63 -9.44 18.05
C LYS A 381 -36.11 -9.15 18.02
N CYS A 382 -36.92 -10.13 18.37
CA CYS A 382 -38.35 -9.97 18.54
C CYS A 382 -38.71 -9.72 20.02
N ASN A 383 -39.41 -8.63 20.31
CA ASN A 383 -39.80 -8.21 21.63
C ASN A 383 -41.32 -7.90 21.74
N LYS A 384 -41.90 -8.22 22.86
CA LYS A 384 -43.31 -7.83 23.19
C LYS A 384 -43.44 -6.37 23.65
N LYS A 385 -42.35 -5.70 23.95
CA LYS A 385 -42.32 -4.28 24.29
C LYS A 385 -41.45 -3.53 23.31
N PHE A 386 -41.90 -2.34 22.93
CA PHE A 386 -41.11 -1.45 22.09
C PHE A 386 -39.87 -0.97 22.86
N GLU A 387 -38.69 -1.35 22.38
CA GLU A 387 -37.40 -0.84 22.86
C GLU A 387 -36.77 -0.04 21.77
N LYS A 388 -36.63 1.27 21.95
CA LYS A 388 -35.97 2.14 20.97
C LYS A 388 -34.47 1.89 21.02
N LEU A 389 -33.95 1.17 20.04
CA LEU A 389 -32.51 0.99 19.86
C LEU A 389 -31.95 2.16 19.06
N SER A 390 -30.82 2.71 19.50
CA SER A 390 -30.11 3.77 18.77
C SER A 390 -29.60 3.21 17.44
N GLY A 391 -30.09 3.75 16.32
CA GLY A 391 -29.67 3.32 14.95
C GLY A 391 -30.31 2.04 14.43
N GLY A 392 -31.19 1.37 15.19
CA GLY A 392 -31.90 0.17 14.75
C GLY A 392 -33.16 0.48 13.95
N LEU A 393 -33.53 -0.43 13.04
CA LEU A 393 -34.82 -0.44 12.37
C LEU A 393 -35.81 -1.24 13.22
N HIS A 394 -37.08 -0.78 13.23
CA HIS A 394 -38.14 -1.44 13.98
C HIS A 394 -39.30 -1.75 13.03
N LEU A 395 -39.71 -3.03 12.98
CA LEU A 395 -40.75 -3.56 12.12
C LEU A 395 -41.89 -4.11 12.98
N ASP A 396 -43.09 -4.11 12.42
CA ASP A 396 -44.27 -4.78 12.96
C ASP A 396 -44.14 -6.29 12.77
N ALA A 397 -43.78 -7.01 13.83
CA ALA A 397 -43.55 -8.45 13.76
C ALA A 397 -44.87 -9.25 13.56
N ASP A 398 -46.03 -8.66 13.93
CA ASP A 398 -47.34 -9.27 13.71
C ASP A 398 -47.70 -9.42 12.23
N LYS A 399 -46.99 -8.69 11.33
CA LYS A 399 -47.15 -8.73 9.88
C LYS A 399 -46.13 -9.61 9.15
N LEU A 400 -45.19 -10.19 9.91
CA LEU A 400 -44.12 -11.00 9.33
C LEU A 400 -44.49 -12.49 9.22
N HIS A 401 -44.03 -13.11 8.14
CA HIS A 401 -44.21 -14.54 7.90
C HIS A 401 -42.85 -15.22 7.91
N TYR A 402 -42.65 -16.14 8.86
CA TYR A 402 -41.43 -16.93 8.93
C TYR A 402 -41.47 -18.15 7.99
N PRO A 403 -40.34 -18.63 7.47
CA PRO A 403 -38.99 -18.10 7.70
C PRO A 403 -38.73 -16.79 7.02
N LEU A 404 -37.89 -15.94 7.62
CA LEU A 404 -37.32 -14.78 6.98
C LEU A 404 -35.99 -15.15 6.33
N THR A 405 -35.70 -14.57 5.19
CA THR A 405 -34.42 -14.81 4.46
C THR A 405 -33.63 -13.52 4.39
N LEU A 406 -32.40 -13.54 4.91
CA LEU A 406 -31.42 -12.46 4.75
C LEU A 406 -30.47 -12.85 3.62
N ARG A 407 -30.41 -12.02 2.58
CA ARG A 407 -29.58 -12.27 1.38
C ARG A 407 -29.08 -10.98 0.76
N ALA A 408 -28.07 -11.09 -0.12
CA ALA A 408 -27.71 -9.96 -0.98
C ALA A 408 -28.91 -9.53 -1.86
N PHE A 409 -29.04 -8.23 -2.13
CA PHE A 409 -30.06 -7.77 -3.06
C PHE A 409 -29.73 -8.23 -4.49
N ARG A 410 -30.77 -8.48 -5.28
CA ARG A 410 -30.66 -9.01 -6.66
C ARG A 410 -31.16 -7.95 -7.66
N PRO A 411 -30.64 -7.93 -8.91
CA PRO A 411 -31.25 -7.13 -9.97
C PRO A 411 -32.73 -7.46 -10.09
N GLY A 412 -33.58 -6.43 -10.03
CA GLY A 412 -35.04 -6.63 -10.07
C GLY A 412 -35.74 -6.61 -8.71
N ASP A 413 -35.00 -6.57 -7.59
CA ASP A 413 -35.61 -6.41 -6.28
C ASP A 413 -36.32 -5.05 -6.15
N TYR A 414 -37.56 -5.12 -5.63
CA TYR A 414 -38.41 -3.98 -5.35
C TYR A 414 -38.87 -3.99 -3.90
N PHE A 415 -39.08 -2.81 -3.34
CA PHE A 415 -39.72 -2.63 -2.04
C PHE A 415 -40.42 -1.24 -2.02
N SER A 416 -41.27 -1.02 -1.03
CA SER A 416 -41.98 0.23 -0.82
C SER A 416 -41.35 0.96 0.36
N PRO A 417 -40.39 1.88 0.14
CA PRO A 417 -39.72 2.59 1.24
C PRO A 417 -40.72 3.31 2.15
N PHE A 418 -40.51 3.27 3.46
CA PHE A 418 -41.38 3.95 4.42
C PHE A 418 -41.57 5.43 4.05
N GLY A 419 -42.85 5.87 4.06
CA GLY A 419 -43.21 7.26 3.73
C GLY A 419 -43.26 7.58 2.22
N LEU A 420 -43.02 6.62 1.35
CA LEU A 420 -43.18 6.78 -0.11
C LEU A 420 -44.43 6.05 -0.63
N ASN A 421 -45.20 6.72 -1.47
CA ASN A 421 -46.31 6.08 -2.17
C ASN A 421 -45.79 5.34 -3.41
N GLY A 422 -45.82 4.01 -3.36
CA GLY A 422 -45.41 3.13 -4.46
C GLY A 422 -44.11 2.37 -4.23
N SER A 423 -43.84 1.42 -5.13
CA SER A 423 -42.64 0.58 -5.06
C SER A 423 -41.48 1.18 -5.83
N LYS A 424 -40.25 0.91 -5.37
CA LYS A 424 -39.01 1.37 -5.98
C LYS A 424 -38.01 0.22 -6.08
N ARG A 425 -37.23 0.19 -7.15
CA ARG A 425 -36.11 -0.75 -7.23
C ARG A 425 -35.10 -0.47 -6.13
N VAL A 426 -34.63 -1.52 -5.46
CA VAL A 426 -33.57 -1.41 -4.44
C VAL A 426 -32.33 -0.71 -5.01
N ALA A 427 -31.91 -1.08 -6.24
CA ALA A 427 -30.75 -0.46 -6.90
C ALA A 427 -30.90 1.06 -7.09
N ASP A 428 -32.12 1.53 -7.45
CA ASP A 428 -32.42 2.96 -7.65
C ASP A 428 -32.49 3.69 -6.30
N PHE A 429 -33.10 3.07 -5.29
CA PHE A 429 -33.16 3.61 -3.94
C PHE A 429 -31.74 3.81 -3.34
N LEU A 430 -30.89 2.79 -3.45
CA LEU A 430 -29.47 2.90 -3.04
C LEU A 430 -28.72 3.97 -3.85
N GLY A 431 -29.10 4.14 -5.11
CA GLY A 431 -28.62 5.21 -5.97
C GLY A 431 -28.95 6.60 -5.42
N ASP A 432 -30.20 6.83 -5.01
CA ASP A 432 -30.65 8.11 -4.44
C ASP A 432 -30.02 8.40 -3.08
N LYS A 433 -29.84 7.37 -2.27
CA LYS A 433 -29.07 7.47 -0.99
C LYS A 433 -27.56 7.65 -1.22
N LYS A 434 -27.13 7.68 -2.48
CA LYS A 434 -25.72 7.86 -2.91
C LYS A 434 -24.77 6.78 -2.34
N VAL A 435 -25.26 5.55 -2.21
CA VAL A 435 -24.39 4.40 -1.88
C VAL A 435 -23.42 4.16 -3.01
N ASP A 436 -22.13 3.99 -2.70
CA ASP A 436 -21.06 3.81 -3.69
C ASP A 436 -21.27 2.54 -4.53
N THR A 437 -20.95 2.60 -5.80
CA THR A 437 -21.17 1.50 -6.75
C THR A 437 -20.47 0.22 -6.31
N LEU A 438 -19.26 0.33 -5.76
CA LEU A 438 -18.49 -0.81 -5.23
C LEU A 438 -19.05 -1.35 -3.90
N ILE A 439 -19.78 -0.55 -3.14
CA ILE A 439 -20.42 -0.96 -1.88
C ILE A 439 -21.81 -1.59 -2.12
N LYS A 440 -22.49 -1.21 -3.18
CA LYS A 440 -23.84 -1.74 -3.47
C LYS A 440 -23.94 -3.27 -3.42
N PRO A 441 -23.01 -4.05 -4.00
CA PRO A 441 -23.07 -5.52 -3.95
C PRO A 441 -23.01 -6.10 -2.53
N LEU A 442 -22.55 -5.33 -1.55
CA LEU A 442 -22.46 -5.73 -0.14
C LEU A 442 -23.74 -5.44 0.65
N VAL A 443 -24.76 -4.88 0.00
CA VAL A 443 -26.04 -4.54 0.64
C VAL A 443 -26.90 -5.79 0.77
N LEU A 444 -27.36 -6.06 1.99
CA LEU A 444 -28.27 -7.15 2.30
C LEU A 444 -29.72 -6.64 2.35
N VAL A 445 -30.64 -7.52 2.05
CA VAL A 445 -32.08 -7.34 2.21
C VAL A 445 -32.64 -8.45 3.06
N LEU A 446 -33.56 -8.11 3.95
CA LEU A 446 -34.35 -9.08 4.72
C LEU A 446 -35.67 -9.29 3.98
N CYS A 447 -36.01 -10.54 3.70
CA CYS A 447 -37.17 -10.92 2.91
C CYS A 447 -38.09 -11.86 3.70
N GLN A 448 -39.37 -11.86 3.37
CA GLN A 448 -40.33 -12.89 3.76
C GLN A 448 -40.89 -13.58 2.53
N THR A 449 -41.29 -14.84 2.68
CA THR A 449 -41.96 -15.58 1.59
C THR A 449 -43.47 -15.47 1.75
N LYS A 450 -44.12 -14.88 0.75
CA LYS A 450 -45.59 -14.86 0.66
C LYS A 450 -46.12 -15.98 -0.25
N LYS A 451 -47.20 -16.59 0.16
CA LYS A 451 -47.96 -17.52 -0.72
C LYS A 451 -48.57 -16.69 -1.84
N GLY A 452 -48.00 -16.74 -3.02
CA GLY A 452 -48.58 -16.14 -4.23
C GLY A 452 -49.77 -16.99 -4.68
N GLY A 453 -50.73 -16.37 -5.36
CA GLY A 453 -51.85 -17.05 -5.96
C GLY A 453 -51.42 -18.04 -7.06
N ILE A 454 -51.91 -17.88 -8.28
CA ILE A 454 -51.60 -18.75 -9.44
C ILE A 454 -50.10 -18.76 -9.83
N ALA A 455 -49.34 -17.71 -9.47
CA ALA A 455 -47.92 -17.58 -9.82
C ALA A 455 -46.92 -18.27 -8.85
N GLY A 456 -47.41 -18.91 -7.78
CA GLY A 456 -46.56 -19.55 -6.78
C GLY A 456 -46.00 -18.58 -5.72
N PRO A 457 -45.20 -19.06 -4.76
CA PRO A 457 -44.63 -18.26 -3.70
C PRO A 457 -43.61 -17.24 -4.25
N TYR A 458 -43.60 -16.04 -3.69
CA TYR A 458 -42.64 -14.99 -4.04
C TYR A 458 -42.02 -14.36 -2.78
N GLU A 459 -40.79 -13.85 -2.91
CA GLU A 459 -40.11 -13.12 -1.86
C GLU A 459 -40.51 -11.64 -1.87
N GLU A 460 -40.84 -11.11 -0.70
CA GLU A 460 -41.10 -9.71 -0.44
C GLU A 460 -40.04 -9.15 0.51
N ILE A 461 -39.42 -8.05 0.14
CA ILE A 461 -38.42 -7.38 0.99
C ILE A 461 -39.16 -6.63 2.11
N VAL A 462 -38.79 -6.91 3.34
CA VAL A 462 -39.36 -6.26 4.53
C VAL A 462 -38.47 -5.13 5.07
N CYS A 463 -37.15 -5.21 4.87
CA CYS A 463 -36.25 -4.10 5.14
C CYS A 463 -34.88 -4.25 4.44
N ILE A 464 -34.18 -3.14 4.34
CA ILE A 464 -32.76 -3.07 4.05
C ILE A 464 -32.05 -2.74 5.36
N PRO A 465 -31.41 -3.72 6.04
CA PRO A 465 -30.82 -3.54 7.36
C PRO A 465 -29.93 -2.29 7.45
N GLY A 466 -30.12 -1.49 8.49
CA GLY A 466 -29.37 -0.24 8.71
C GLY A 466 -29.71 0.91 7.76
N VAL A 467 -30.71 0.75 6.86
CA VAL A 467 -31.07 1.77 5.87
C VAL A 467 -32.54 2.15 5.91
N GLU A 468 -33.46 1.20 5.64
CA GLU A 468 -34.88 1.51 5.51
C GLU A 468 -35.76 0.28 5.68
N ILE A 469 -37.00 0.49 6.14
CA ILE A 469 -38.06 -0.53 6.22
C ILE A 469 -39.00 -0.43 5.04
N ASP A 470 -39.68 -1.56 4.73
CA ASP A 470 -40.81 -1.54 3.80
C ASP A 470 -42.06 -1.00 4.50
N ASN A 471 -42.87 -0.26 3.75
CA ASN A 471 -44.08 0.38 4.27
C ASN A 471 -45.13 -0.66 4.76
N SER A 472 -45.14 -1.87 4.20
CA SER A 472 -46.08 -2.94 4.59
C SER A 472 -45.88 -3.42 6.04
N VAL A 473 -44.67 -3.30 6.56
CA VAL A 473 -44.27 -3.77 7.92
C VAL A 473 -43.99 -2.66 8.91
N CYS A 474 -44.50 -1.45 8.62
CA CYS A 474 -44.37 -0.34 9.55
C CYS A 474 -45.19 -0.58 10.83
N ILE A 475 -44.65 -0.12 11.96
CA ILE A 475 -45.29 -0.17 13.27
C ILE A 475 -46.56 0.69 13.26
N THR A 476 -47.64 0.17 13.87
CA THR A 476 -48.91 0.86 14.04
C THR A 476 -49.33 0.83 15.53
N PRO A 477 -50.33 1.61 15.98
CA PRO A 477 -50.85 1.52 17.32
C PRO A 477 -51.39 0.14 17.73
N GLN A 478 -51.66 -0.75 16.73
CA GLN A 478 -52.16 -2.12 16.94
C GLN A 478 -51.04 -3.15 17.03
N THR A 479 -49.80 -2.77 16.77
CA THR A 479 -48.65 -3.69 16.80
C THR A 479 -48.41 -4.21 18.22
N THR A 480 -48.37 -5.53 18.37
CA THR A 480 -48.16 -6.20 19.66
C THR A 480 -46.77 -6.82 19.80
N HIS A 481 -46.14 -7.17 18.70
CA HIS A 481 -44.79 -7.70 18.67
C HIS A 481 -43.90 -6.84 17.73
N PHE A 482 -42.65 -6.59 18.17
CA PHE A 482 -41.73 -5.68 17.51
C PHE A 482 -40.47 -6.44 17.09
N LEU A 483 -40.15 -6.43 15.80
CA LEU A 483 -38.87 -6.92 15.32
C LEU A 483 -37.87 -5.75 15.24
N SER A 484 -36.82 -5.83 15.99
CA SER A 484 -35.71 -4.86 15.94
C SER A 484 -34.57 -5.45 15.11
N VAL A 485 -34.13 -4.69 14.10
CA VAL A 485 -33.01 -5.06 13.23
C VAL A 485 -31.89 -4.04 13.44
N ASN A 486 -30.85 -4.46 14.14
CA ASN A 486 -29.73 -3.58 14.47
C ASN A 486 -28.43 -4.10 13.81
N VAL A 487 -27.66 -3.17 13.28
CA VAL A 487 -26.34 -3.46 12.73
C VAL A 487 -25.29 -2.88 13.67
N ILE A 488 -24.46 -3.76 14.20
CA ILE A 488 -23.33 -3.39 15.07
C ILE A 488 -22.06 -3.49 14.24
N THR A 489 -21.39 -2.35 14.08
CA THR A 489 -20.05 -2.27 13.45
C THR A 489 -19.05 -1.98 14.56
N ASP A 490 -18.11 -2.91 14.78
CA ASP A 490 -17.00 -2.70 15.71
C ASP A 490 -15.99 -1.68 15.17
#